data_052e9f49158f977911e60bb582284ca4
#
_entry.id   052e9f49158f977911e60bb582284ca4
#
_cell.length_a   1.000
_cell.length_b   1.000
_cell.length_c   1.000
_cell.angle_alpha   90.00
_cell.angle_beta   90.00
_cell.angle_gamma   90.00
#
_symmetry.space_group_name_H-M   'P 1'
#
loop_
_entity.id
_entity.type
_entity.pdbx_description
1 polymer ?
#
loop_
_entity_poly.entity_id
_entity_poly.type
_entity_poly.pdbx_seq_one_letter_code
_entity_poly.pdbx_strand_id
1 'polypeptide(L)'
;MKRMLFNATHSEELRVAIVDGQRLLDLDVESAIRNERKGNIYTCIVTKVEPSLEAAFVDYGAERQGFLPLKEISRSQFTNHPADKPMAQVRIQDVIHEGQQLLVQVEKDERGNKGAALTTFISLAAVSYTHLTLPTIYSV
;
A
#
# COMPACT_ATOMS: atom_id res chain seq x y z
N MET A 1 12.76 -22.79 -11.69
CA MET A 1 12.30 -22.22 -10.43
C MET A 1 12.31 -20.69 -10.52
N LYS A 2 11.20 -20.08 -10.30
CA LYS A 2 11.11 -18.61 -10.30
C LYS A 2 11.69 -18.05 -9.02
N ARG A 3 12.53 -17.04 -9.15
CA ARG A 3 13.14 -16.32 -8.03
C ARG A 3 12.99 -14.82 -8.24
N MET A 4 12.86 -14.09 -7.15
CA MET A 4 12.88 -12.65 -7.15
C MET A 4 14.20 -12.18 -6.53
N LEU A 5 14.93 -11.38 -7.28
CA LEU A 5 16.25 -10.87 -6.89
C LEU A 5 16.14 -9.37 -6.64
N PHE A 6 16.68 -8.93 -5.51
CA PHE A 6 16.76 -7.51 -5.16
C PHE A 6 18.19 -7.04 -5.19
N ASN A 7 18.43 -5.91 -5.81
CA ASN A 7 19.71 -5.21 -5.74
C ASN A 7 19.48 -3.78 -5.21
N ALA A 8 19.93 -3.52 -4.01
CA ALA A 8 19.86 -2.23 -3.34
C ALA A 8 21.26 -1.67 -3.03
N THR A 9 22.25 -2.01 -3.87
CA THR A 9 23.64 -1.59 -3.66
C THR A 9 23.83 -0.09 -3.77
N HIS A 10 23.04 0.55 -4.62
CA HIS A 10 23.04 2.01 -4.78
C HIS A 10 21.85 2.62 -4.05
N SER A 11 22.11 3.65 -3.24
CA SER A 11 21.06 4.34 -2.50
C SER A 11 20.04 5.07 -3.41
N GLU A 12 20.42 5.32 -4.64
CA GLU A 12 19.62 6.05 -5.61
C GLU A 12 18.69 5.16 -6.44
N GLU A 13 18.91 3.86 -6.42
CA GLU A 13 18.21 2.93 -7.29
C GLU A 13 18.05 1.56 -6.65
N LEU A 14 16.82 1.07 -6.66
CA LEU A 14 16.49 -0.31 -6.30
C LEU A 14 16.09 -1.07 -7.55
N ARG A 15 16.74 -2.20 -7.80
CA ARG A 15 16.39 -3.08 -8.91
C ARG A 15 15.81 -4.38 -8.37
N VAL A 16 14.71 -4.80 -8.95
CA VAL A 16 14.06 -6.07 -8.64
C VAL A 16 13.94 -6.87 -9.92
N ALA A 17 14.55 -8.04 -9.95
CA ALA A 17 14.49 -8.93 -11.10
C ALA A 17 13.74 -10.21 -10.76
N ILE A 18 12.89 -10.63 -11.67
CA ILE A 18 12.20 -11.92 -11.60
C ILE A 18 12.85 -12.84 -12.62
N VAL A 19 13.41 -13.95 -12.16
CA VAL A 19 14.14 -14.88 -13.00
C VAL A 19 13.61 -16.30 -12.86
N ASP A 20 13.69 -17.04 -13.94
CA ASP A 20 13.45 -18.49 -13.97
C ASP A 20 14.73 -19.16 -14.46
N GLY A 21 15.48 -19.77 -13.51
CA GLY A 21 16.83 -20.22 -13.78
C GLY A 21 17.75 -19.07 -14.18
N GLN A 22 18.22 -19.05 -15.42
CA GLN A 22 19.04 -17.95 -15.97
C GLN A 22 18.26 -17.01 -16.89
N ARG A 23 16.95 -17.21 -17.00
CA ARG A 23 16.10 -16.41 -17.87
C ARG A 23 15.45 -15.29 -17.09
N LEU A 24 15.67 -14.04 -17.53
CA LEU A 24 14.99 -12.87 -16.98
C LEU A 24 13.55 -12.81 -17.48
N LEU A 25 12.59 -12.84 -16.57
CA LEU A 25 11.16 -12.72 -16.89
C LEU A 25 10.65 -11.31 -16.78
N ASP A 26 11.11 -10.57 -15.76
CA ASP A 26 10.68 -9.21 -15.51
C ASP A 26 11.78 -8.46 -14.76
N LEU A 27 11.85 -7.16 -14.99
CA LEU A 27 12.78 -6.25 -14.31
C LEU A 27 12.05 -4.98 -13.94
N ASP A 28 12.06 -4.63 -12.69
CA ASP A 28 11.56 -3.37 -12.17
C ASP A 28 12.69 -2.58 -11.56
N VAL A 29 12.73 -1.28 -11.86
CA VAL A 29 13.74 -0.36 -11.37
C VAL A 29 13.06 0.80 -10.69
N GLU A 30 13.31 0.96 -9.41
CA GLU A 30 12.82 2.09 -8.62
C GLU A 30 13.96 3.07 -8.37
N SER A 31 13.76 4.31 -8.76
CA SER A 31 14.72 5.40 -8.55
C SER A 31 14.26 6.30 -7.42
N ALA A 32 15.17 6.60 -6.48
CA ALA A 32 14.90 7.56 -5.40
C ALA A 32 14.61 8.98 -5.90
N ILE A 33 14.99 9.29 -7.14
CA ILE A 33 14.74 10.58 -7.77
C ILE A 33 13.27 10.73 -8.17
N ARG A 34 12.60 9.62 -8.43
CA ARG A 34 11.15 9.60 -8.63
C ARG A 34 10.48 9.41 -7.28
N ASN A 35 9.96 10.46 -6.73
CA ASN A 35 9.18 10.42 -5.47
C ASN A 35 7.82 9.73 -5.68
N GLU A 36 7.82 8.59 -6.37
CA GLU A 36 6.61 7.79 -6.52
C GLU A 36 6.38 6.99 -5.24
N ARG A 37 5.24 7.24 -4.62
CA ARG A 37 4.83 6.57 -3.39
C ARG A 37 3.97 5.34 -3.64
N LYS A 38 3.57 5.10 -4.89
CA LYS A 38 2.74 3.95 -5.25
C LYS A 38 3.37 2.64 -4.76
N GLY A 39 2.58 1.85 -4.06
CA GLY A 39 3.04 0.60 -3.46
C GLY A 39 3.69 0.72 -2.10
N ASN A 40 4.03 1.93 -1.66
CA ASN A 40 4.59 2.14 -0.33
C ASN A 40 3.54 1.91 0.76
N ILE A 41 4.02 1.46 1.92
CA ILE A 41 3.19 1.16 3.08
C ILE A 41 3.51 2.17 4.18
N TYR A 42 2.47 2.76 4.75
CA TYR A 42 2.58 3.75 5.81
C TYR A 42 1.61 3.45 6.95
N THR A 43 2.00 3.84 8.15
CA THR A 43 1.05 4.01 9.24
C THR A 43 0.39 5.38 9.08
N CYS A 44 -0.92 5.43 9.14
CA CYS A 44 -1.67 6.67 9.04
C CYS A 44 -2.59 6.88 10.23
N ILE A 45 -3.05 8.12 10.37
CA ILE A 45 -4.03 8.52 11.39
C ILE A 45 -5.25 9.08 10.67
N VAL A 46 -6.43 8.62 11.03
CA VAL A 46 -7.69 9.14 10.50
C VAL A 46 -7.88 10.56 11.02
N THR A 47 -7.93 11.53 10.11
CA THR A 47 -8.14 12.94 10.46
C THR A 47 -9.58 13.38 10.31
N LYS A 48 -10.32 12.78 9.38
CA LYS A 48 -11.71 13.10 9.13
C LYS A 48 -12.44 11.90 8.55
N VAL A 49 -13.65 11.67 9.02
CA VAL A 49 -14.58 10.70 8.43
C VAL A 49 -15.63 11.48 7.64
N GLU A 50 -15.82 11.08 6.37
CA GLU A 50 -16.77 11.72 5.48
C GLU A 50 -17.87 10.73 5.08
N PRO A 51 -19.01 10.73 5.80
CA PRO A 51 -20.08 9.76 5.54
C PRO A 51 -20.69 9.87 4.15
N SER A 52 -20.77 11.09 3.60
CA SER A 52 -21.35 11.31 2.26
C SER A 52 -20.58 10.62 1.15
N LEU A 53 -19.28 10.41 1.35
CA LEU A 53 -18.39 9.72 0.41
C LEU A 53 -18.14 8.26 0.81
N GLU A 54 -18.63 7.83 1.97
CA GLU A 54 -18.27 6.56 2.60
C GLU A 54 -16.74 6.34 2.57
N ALA A 55 -16.01 7.36 3.05
CA ALA A 55 -14.56 7.40 3.03
C ALA A 55 -14.01 8.17 4.23
N ALA A 56 -12.73 7.96 4.48
CA ALA A 56 -11.97 8.72 5.46
C ALA A 56 -10.81 9.45 4.80
N PHE A 57 -10.45 10.59 5.37
CA PHE A 57 -9.22 11.28 5.06
C PHE A 57 -8.22 10.96 6.15
N VAL A 58 -6.99 10.64 5.76
CA VAL A 58 -5.96 10.18 6.66
C VAL A 58 -4.67 10.94 6.44
N ASP A 59 -3.92 11.16 7.52
CA ASP A 59 -2.58 11.69 7.48
C ASP A 59 -1.58 10.52 7.48
N TYR A 60 -0.84 10.37 6.40
CA TYR A 60 0.18 9.34 6.26
C TYR A 60 1.61 9.92 6.13
N GLY A 61 1.77 11.20 6.47
CA GLY A 61 3.05 11.89 6.44
C GLY A 61 3.33 12.71 5.19
N ALA A 62 2.38 12.80 4.27
CA ALA A 62 2.48 13.65 3.08
C ALA A 62 1.85 15.01 3.32
N GLU A 63 2.12 15.98 2.44
CA GLU A 63 1.51 17.30 2.51
C GLU A 63 -0.01 17.27 2.36
N ARG A 64 -0.49 16.39 1.50
CA ARG A 64 -1.93 16.18 1.29
C ARG A 64 -2.40 14.95 2.04
N GLN A 65 -3.61 15.03 2.55
CA GLN A 65 -4.25 13.88 3.17
C GLN A 65 -4.57 12.82 2.12
N GLY A 66 -4.43 11.55 2.52
CA GLY A 66 -4.84 10.43 1.69
C GLY A 66 -6.33 10.17 1.77
N PHE A 67 -6.86 9.57 0.72
CA PHE A 67 -8.27 9.17 0.60
C PHE A 67 -8.39 7.66 0.81
N LEU A 68 -9.18 7.26 1.79
CA LEU A 68 -9.38 5.85 2.16
C LEU A 68 -10.86 5.50 2.14
N PRO A 69 -11.37 4.90 1.04
CA PRO A 69 -12.76 4.48 0.96
C PRO A 69 -13.07 3.30 1.87
N LEU A 70 -14.31 3.20 2.33
CA LEU A 70 -14.76 2.10 3.19
C LEU A 70 -14.50 0.73 2.56
N LYS A 71 -14.71 0.59 1.26
CA LYS A 71 -14.47 -0.65 0.52
C LYS A 71 -13.02 -1.12 0.54
N GLU A 72 -12.09 -0.21 0.81
CA GLU A 72 -10.66 -0.49 0.89
C GLU A 72 -10.18 -0.72 2.34
N ILE A 73 -11.10 -0.75 3.29
CA ILE A 73 -10.78 -0.98 4.70
C ILE A 73 -11.17 -2.41 5.08
N SER A 74 -10.18 -3.18 5.55
CA SER A 74 -10.41 -4.53 6.04
C SER A 74 -11.29 -4.50 7.30
N ARG A 75 -12.19 -5.46 7.43
CA ARG A 75 -13.03 -5.61 8.62
C ARG A 75 -12.21 -5.76 9.90
N SER A 76 -11.01 -6.29 9.82
CA SER A 76 -10.11 -6.41 10.96
C SER A 76 -9.68 -5.06 11.54
N GLN A 77 -9.81 -3.98 10.76
CA GLN A 77 -9.49 -2.62 11.17
C GLN A 77 -10.67 -1.86 11.76
N PHE A 78 -11.86 -2.43 11.73
CA PHE A 78 -13.06 -1.80 12.27
C PHE A 78 -13.01 -1.75 13.79
N THR A 79 -13.38 -0.61 14.38
CA THR A 79 -13.41 -0.44 15.84
C THR A 79 -14.60 -1.10 16.49
N ASN A 80 -15.73 -1.14 15.80
CA ASN A 80 -16.90 -1.90 16.20
C ASN A 80 -17.11 -3.01 15.17
N HIS A 81 -17.10 -4.26 15.64
CA HIS A 81 -17.28 -5.41 14.75
C HIS A 81 -18.77 -5.74 14.61
N PRO A 82 -19.47 -5.19 13.62
CA PRO A 82 -20.79 -5.72 13.27
C PRO A 82 -20.57 -7.04 12.51
N ALA A 83 -20.20 -8.07 13.22
CA ALA A 83 -19.89 -9.38 12.63
C ALA A 83 -21.06 -9.95 11.82
N ASP A 84 -22.27 -9.48 12.12
CA ASP A 84 -23.51 -10.01 11.54
C ASP A 84 -24.09 -9.15 10.42
N LYS A 85 -23.46 -8.00 10.10
CA LYS A 85 -23.97 -7.12 9.06
C LYS A 85 -23.23 -7.34 7.74
N PRO A 86 -23.96 -7.52 6.62
CA PRO A 86 -23.32 -7.52 5.31
C PRO A 86 -22.66 -6.15 5.04
N MET A 87 -21.57 -6.14 4.27
CA MET A 87 -20.82 -4.90 3.96
C MET A 87 -21.68 -3.81 3.35
N ALA A 88 -22.74 -4.16 2.63
CA ALA A 88 -23.66 -3.20 2.04
C ALA A 88 -24.42 -2.36 3.09
N GLN A 89 -24.52 -2.85 4.33
CA GLN A 89 -25.21 -2.17 5.42
C GLN A 89 -24.28 -1.47 6.41
N VAL A 90 -22.97 -1.62 6.22
CA VAL A 90 -21.97 -1.00 7.09
C VAL A 90 -21.71 0.43 6.63
N ARG A 91 -21.76 1.37 7.58
CA ARG A 91 -21.45 2.78 7.33
C ARG A 91 -20.09 3.11 7.93
N ILE A 92 -19.34 3.96 7.25
CA ILE A 92 -17.98 4.28 7.69
C ILE A 92 -17.94 4.95 9.07
N GLN A 93 -18.91 5.81 9.38
CA GLN A 93 -18.98 6.48 10.67
C GLN A 93 -19.21 5.53 11.85
N ASP A 94 -19.71 4.32 11.58
CA ASP A 94 -19.98 3.33 12.63
C ASP A 94 -18.74 2.49 12.98
N VAL A 95 -17.79 2.42 12.08
CA VAL A 95 -16.65 1.47 12.18
C VAL A 95 -15.27 2.12 12.20
N ILE A 96 -15.17 3.38 11.75
CA ILE A 96 -13.91 4.14 11.72
C ILE A 96 -14.12 5.45 12.47
N HIS A 97 -13.14 5.83 13.29
CA HIS A 97 -13.18 7.06 14.09
C HIS A 97 -11.94 7.91 13.86
N GLU A 98 -12.11 9.22 14.04
CA GLU A 98 -10.99 10.17 14.00
C GLU A 98 -9.95 9.80 15.07
N GLY A 99 -8.67 9.91 14.71
CA GLY A 99 -7.55 9.56 15.59
C GLY A 99 -7.16 8.09 15.53
N GLN A 100 -7.92 7.25 14.84
CA GLN A 100 -7.59 5.83 14.71
C GLN A 100 -6.35 5.65 13.83
N GLN A 101 -5.44 4.77 14.26
CA GLN A 101 -4.27 4.39 13.47
C GLN A 101 -4.59 3.20 12.59
N LEU A 102 -4.14 3.29 11.34
CA LEU A 102 -4.31 2.25 10.33
C LEU A 102 -3.01 2.05 9.57
N LEU A 103 -2.79 0.83 9.10
CA LEU A 103 -1.72 0.51 8.17
C LEU A 103 -2.29 0.53 6.75
N VAL A 104 -1.71 1.36 5.89
CA VAL A 104 -2.21 1.58 4.53
C VAL A 104 -1.11 1.46 3.51
N GLN A 105 -1.50 1.09 2.29
CA GLN A 105 -0.64 1.07 1.12
C GLN A 105 -1.15 2.08 0.11
N VAL A 106 -0.23 2.77 -0.56
CA VAL A 106 -0.58 3.71 -1.62
C VAL A 106 -0.94 2.92 -2.88
N GLU A 107 -2.21 2.98 -3.26
CA GLU A 107 -2.72 2.37 -4.49
C GLU A 107 -2.49 3.26 -5.69
N LYS A 108 -2.74 4.57 -5.53
CA LYS A 108 -2.48 5.59 -6.54
C LYS A 108 -1.87 6.81 -5.86
N ASP A 109 -0.76 7.29 -6.39
CA ASP A 109 -0.11 8.48 -5.88
C ASP A 109 -0.92 9.76 -6.13
N GLU A 110 -0.56 10.83 -5.45
CA GLU A 110 -1.17 12.14 -5.64
C GLU A 110 -1.14 12.55 -7.10
N ARG A 111 -2.24 13.10 -7.59
CA ARG A 111 -2.36 13.55 -8.99
C ARG A 111 -3.19 14.82 -9.04
N GLY A 112 -2.63 15.86 -9.67
CA GLY A 112 -3.32 17.15 -9.78
C GLY A 112 -3.74 17.65 -8.41
N ASN A 113 -5.04 17.87 -8.23
CA ASN A 113 -5.63 18.33 -6.97
C ASN A 113 -6.09 17.20 -6.04
N LYS A 114 -5.90 15.95 -6.46
CA LYS A 114 -6.36 14.78 -5.69
C LYS A 114 -5.24 14.24 -4.81
N GLY A 115 -5.56 13.93 -3.56
CA GLY A 115 -4.68 13.19 -2.67
C GLY A 115 -4.51 11.74 -3.11
N ALA A 116 -3.53 11.05 -2.51
CA ALA A 116 -3.28 9.64 -2.81
C ALA A 116 -4.49 8.77 -2.46
N ALA A 117 -4.75 7.77 -3.29
CA ALA A 117 -5.72 6.72 -3.00
C ALA A 117 -5.04 5.62 -2.21
N LEU A 118 -5.60 5.26 -1.06
CA LEU A 118 -5.01 4.33 -0.11
C LEU A 118 -5.90 3.09 0.05
N THR A 119 -5.29 1.99 0.49
CA THR A 119 -5.99 0.75 0.82
C THR A 119 -5.35 0.10 2.05
N THR A 120 -6.14 -0.60 2.85
CA THR A 120 -5.64 -1.44 3.93
C THR A 120 -5.32 -2.87 3.46
N PHE A 121 -5.74 -3.24 2.26
CA PHE A 121 -5.42 -4.54 1.65
C PHE A 121 -4.03 -4.49 1.05
N ILE A 122 -3.04 -4.83 1.88
CA ILE A 122 -1.64 -4.72 1.50
C ILE A 122 -1.27 -5.87 0.56
N SER A 123 -0.67 -5.50 -0.57
CA SER A 123 -0.17 -6.44 -1.57
C SER A 123 1.32 -6.18 -1.81
N LEU A 124 2.12 -7.20 -1.58
CA LEU A 124 3.55 -7.15 -1.83
C LEU A 124 3.87 -7.93 -3.10
N ALA A 125 4.76 -7.39 -3.93
CA ALA A 125 5.18 -8.06 -5.15
C ALA A 125 5.73 -9.46 -4.88
N ALA A 126 6.34 -9.68 -3.71
CA ALA A 126 6.89 -10.96 -3.31
C ALA A 126 5.84 -12.03 -2.95
N VAL A 127 4.59 -11.64 -2.71
CA VAL A 127 3.54 -12.57 -2.27
C VAL A 127 3.26 -13.67 -3.29
N SER A 128 3.45 -13.39 -4.57
CA SER A 128 3.23 -14.34 -5.66
C SER A 128 4.37 -15.35 -5.83
N TYR A 129 5.45 -15.26 -5.05
CA TYR A 129 6.64 -16.08 -5.21
C TYR A 129 6.93 -16.87 -3.95
N THR A 130 7.31 -18.17 -4.13
CA THR A 130 7.66 -19.05 -3.02
C THR A 130 9.10 -18.84 -2.51
N HIS A 131 9.94 -18.21 -3.31
CA HIS A 131 11.33 -17.91 -2.96
C HIS A 131 11.62 -16.44 -3.12
N LEU A 132 12.08 -15.85 -2.03
CA LEU A 132 12.62 -14.51 -1.99
C LEU A 132 14.10 -14.61 -1.61
N THR A 133 14.96 -14.17 -2.50
CA THR A 133 16.42 -14.17 -2.26
C THR A 133 16.95 -12.75 -2.31
N LEU A 134 17.79 -12.42 -1.32
CA LEU A 134 18.52 -11.16 -1.31
C LEU A 134 19.90 -11.41 -1.93
N PRO A 135 20.17 -10.89 -3.14
CA PRO A 135 21.49 -11.06 -3.75
C PRO A 135 22.49 -10.16 -3.03
N THR A 136 23.28 -10.74 -2.15
CA THR A 136 24.32 -10.01 -1.45
C THR A 136 25.59 -9.82 -2.28
N ILE A 137 25.69 -10.55 -3.36
CA ILE A 137 26.91 -10.63 -4.18
C ILE A 137 26.68 -10.32 -5.65
N TYR A 138 25.46 -10.04 -6.07
CA TYR A 138 25.16 -9.78 -7.47
C TYR A 138 24.82 -8.32 -7.70
N SER A 139 25.52 -7.71 -8.64
CA SER A 139 25.07 -6.51 -9.31
C SER A 139 24.18 -6.95 -10.45
N VAL A 140 22.93 -6.76 -10.28
CA VAL A 140 21.97 -7.05 -11.34
C VAL A 140 21.68 -5.80 -12.13
#